data_4b161583c79d671ce0b16fa910f366e7
#
_entry.id   4b161583c79d671ce0b16fa910f366e7
#
_cell.length_a   1.000
_cell.length_b   1.000
_cell.length_c   1.000
_cell.angle_alpha   90.00
_cell.angle_beta   90.00
_cell.angle_gamma   90.00
#
_symmetry.space_group_name_H-M   'P 1'
#
loop_
_entity.id
_entity.type
_entity.pdbx_description
1 polymer ?
#
loop_
_entity_poly.entity_id
_entity_poly.type
_entity_poly.pdbx_seq_one_letter_code
_entity_poly.pdbx_strand_id
1 'polypeptide(L)'
;MKKTKLLIASVMLALVAACTPASDNCTEKCCTIAEDSGKELRFESSDKNLELTFLWGEKMALSYAHHGDDAVGCWYEAALPSSNAFCMRDAAHQSIGAEILGLSKHNYNMMSKFAANISESKDWCTYWEIDKDDNPCPADYETDNDFWYNLNANFDVMYACWRLYEWTGDKRYIEDASFNNFYSLSAKEYVDSWQLNPEQMLTRTREVNRKPDAKRFGGSRGVPSYVESYGGLYSSSDLVATIYGGYDAYSKILAEAGNSEKSKLMAARAEEYRRHLDEKWWSSDINSYHTFWTNKGEFADGEGLTHVIWFGAVKETARIKGTVEKMLARKEWNIENISYFPLLWYRYNYSDEAYKILKDIVLARRCEYPEVSYGMVEGIVSGTMGIEPSASKKRITTLPKITGENYVQISNLPTLGGTINVRHNDNRTSALLNNTASEITWEAAFMGEYENILVNGKSVKAEKRTDAMGATISYAEVKLDKGERACCCVE
;
A
#
# COMPACT_ATOMS: atom_id res chain seq x y z
N MET A 1 64.75 -65.73 27.54
CA MET A 1 63.54 -65.63 26.77
C MET A 1 62.50 -64.84 27.63
N LYS A 2 62.27 -63.56 27.34
CA LYS A 2 61.47 -62.67 28.16
C LYS A 2 60.05 -62.69 27.63
N LYS A 3 59.08 -63.00 28.47
CA LYS A 3 57.64 -62.86 28.13
C LYS A 3 57.16 -61.45 28.48
N THR A 4 56.76 -60.70 27.52
CA THR A 4 56.17 -59.38 27.69
C THR A 4 54.67 -59.56 27.92
N LYS A 5 54.15 -59.06 29.04
CA LYS A 5 52.70 -58.99 29.32
C LYS A 5 52.14 -57.75 28.69
N LEU A 6 51.09 -57.88 27.83
CA LEU A 6 50.33 -56.81 27.27
C LEU A 6 49.21 -56.49 28.24
N LEU A 7 49.18 -55.25 28.72
CA LEU A 7 48.08 -54.69 29.54
C LEU A 7 47.04 -54.10 28.60
N ILE A 8 45.82 -54.65 28.57
CA ILE A 8 44.67 -54.08 27.83
C ILE A 8 43.95 -53.16 28.80
N ALA A 9 44.03 -51.84 28.54
CA ALA A 9 43.23 -50.85 29.22
C ALA A 9 41.89 -50.67 28.44
N SER A 10 40.81 -51.09 29.07
CA SER A 10 39.47 -50.87 28.56
C SER A 10 39.07 -49.39 28.79
N VAL A 11 39.00 -48.60 27.72
CA VAL A 11 38.38 -47.24 27.73
C VAL A 11 36.91 -47.44 27.55
N MET A 12 36.11 -47.22 28.59
CA MET A 12 34.66 -47.02 28.45
C MET A 12 34.42 -45.66 27.79
N LEU A 13 33.99 -45.69 26.53
CA LEU A 13 33.47 -44.53 25.83
C LEU A 13 32.03 -44.34 26.30
N ALA A 14 31.79 -43.39 27.19
CA ALA A 14 30.42 -42.92 27.49
C ALA A 14 29.90 -42.17 26.25
N LEU A 15 28.95 -42.77 25.51
CA LEU A 15 28.15 -42.03 24.54
C LEU A 15 27.24 -41.07 25.32
N VAL A 16 27.66 -39.81 25.41
CA VAL A 16 26.76 -38.73 25.71
C VAL A 16 25.97 -38.52 24.41
N ALA A 17 24.73 -38.99 24.38
CA ALA A 17 23.78 -38.57 23.39
C ALA A 17 23.54 -37.05 23.58
N ALA A 18 24.28 -36.25 22.83
CA ALA A 18 23.95 -34.86 22.72
C ALA A 18 22.60 -34.78 21.96
N CYS A 19 21.53 -34.44 22.69
CA CYS A 19 20.34 -33.89 22.07
C CYS A 19 20.81 -32.63 21.34
N THR A 20 20.94 -32.68 20.02
CA THR A 20 21.09 -31.51 19.18
C THR A 20 19.79 -30.71 19.35
N PRO A 21 19.87 -29.44 19.77
CA PRO A 21 18.66 -28.63 19.88
C PRO A 21 18.14 -28.40 18.49
N ALA A 22 16.81 -28.25 18.37
CA ALA A 22 16.07 -27.92 17.13
C ALA A 22 16.55 -26.63 16.42
N SER A 23 17.52 -25.91 17.03
CA SER A 23 18.14 -24.68 16.51
C SER A 23 18.94 -24.85 15.21
N ASP A 24 19.46 -26.04 14.90
CA ASP A 24 20.31 -26.23 13.70
C ASP A 24 19.50 -26.17 12.41
N ASN A 25 18.23 -26.54 12.44
CA ASN A 25 17.35 -26.50 11.27
C ASN A 25 16.93 -25.06 10.85
N CYS A 26 16.90 -24.12 11.81
CA CYS A 26 16.55 -22.73 11.52
C CYS A 26 17.71 -22.02 10.82
N THR A 27 18.93 -22.17 11.33
CA THR A 27 20.13 -21.53 10.76
C THR A 27 20.51 -22.06 9.38
N GLU A 28 20.37 -23.34 9.10
CA GLU A 28 20.64 -23.90 7.77
C GLU A 28 19.67 -23.41 6.69
N LYS A 29 18.37 -23.35 6.99
CA LYS A 29 17.34 -22.85 6.05
C LYS A 29 17.46 -21.35 5.78
N CYS A 30 17.95 -20.57 6.74
CA CYS A 30 18.12 -19.12 6.61
C CYS A 30 19.39 -18.69 5.90
N CYS A 31 20.45 -19.50 5.93
CA CYS A 31 21.72 -19.13 5.30
C CYS A 31 21.68 -19.08 3.76
N THR A 32 20.57 -19.44 3.15
CA THR A 32 20.41 -19.51 1.69
C THR A 32 19.74 -18.27 1.06
N ILE A 33 19.76 -17.09 1.72
CA ILE A 33 19.52 -15.85 0.95
C ILE A 33 20.65 -15.79 -0.08
N ALA A 34 20.30 -15.93 -1.34
CA ALA A 34 21.25 -15.73 -2.42
C ALA A 34 21.80 -14.30 -2.30
N GLU A 35 23.12 -14.18 -2.15
CA GLU A 35 23.83 -12.97 -2.50
C GLU A 35 23.70 -12.87 -4.02
N ASP A 36 22.57 -12.32 -4.50
CA ASP A 36 22.42 -12.06 -5.92
C ASP A 36 23.37 -10.91 -6.26
N SER A 37 24.42 -11.23 -7.00
CA SER A 37 25.39 -10.26 -7.52
C SER A 37 24.79 -9.40 -8.65
N GLY A 38 23.53 -9.64 -9.04
CA GLY A 38 22.76 -8.84 -9.99
C GLY A 38 22.38 -7.47 -9.43
N LYS A 39 21.95 -6.57 -10.30
CA LYS A 39 21.39 -5.24 -9.94
C LYS A 39 19.90 -5.17 -10.19
N GLU A 40 19.32 -6.17 -10.84
CA GLU A 40 17.93 -6.20 -11.25
C GLU A 40 17.05 -6.80 -10.17
N LEU A 41 15.83 -6.32 -10.07
CA LEU A 41 14.80 -6.91 -9.22
C LEU A 41 14.56 -8.35 -9.66
N ARG A 42 14.44 -9.27 -8.71
CA ARG A 42 14.15 -10.67 -8.99
C ARG A 42 13.25 -11.26 -7.94
N PHE A 43 12.18 -11.92 -8.38
CA PHE A 43 11.27 -12.66 -7.52
C PHE A 43 11.33 -14.15 -7.82
N GLU A 44 11.34 -14.98 -6.79
CA GLU A 44 11.37 -16.44 -6.88
C GLU A 44 10.43 -17.05 -5.85
N SER A 45 9.74 -18.11 -6.25
CA SER A 45 8.89 -18.90 -5.34
C SER A 45 8.88 -20.38 -5.69
N SER A 46 8.72 -21.24 -4.68
CA SER A 46 8.37 -22.64 -4.91
C SER A 46 6.92 -22.80 -5.38
N ASP A 47 6.05 -21.85 -5.05
CA ASP A 47 4.72 -21.75 -5.63
C ASP A 47 4.80 -21.12 -7.03
N LYS A 48 4.66 -21.97 -8.05
CA LYS A 48 4.78 -21.53 -9.44
C LYS A 48 3.63 -20.64 -9.91
N ASN A 49 2.47 -20.69 -9.30
CA ASN A 49 1.38 -19.77 -9.61
C ASN A 49 1.73 -18.36 -9.10
N LEU A 50 2.24 -18.25 -7.88
CA LEU A 50 2.65 -16.97 -7.31
C LEU A 50 3.82 -16.35 -8.09
N GLU A 51 4.82 -17.17 -8.46
CA GLU A 51 5.95 -16.73 -9.29
C GLU A 51 5.48 -16.22 -10.66
N LEU A 52 4.61 -16.96 -11.34
CA LEU A 52 4.04 -16.55 -12.63
C LEU A 52 3.19 -15.29 -12.51
N THR A 53 2.46 -15.12 -11.40
CA THR A 53 1.67 -13.91 -11.15
C THR A 53 2.57 -12.68 -11.03
N PHE A 54 3.65 -12.78 -10.25
CA PHE A 54 4.62 -11.69 -10.13
C PHE A 54 5.26 -11.32 -11.48
N LEU A 55 5.79 -12.31 -12.18
CA LEU A 55 6.43 -12.11 -13.50
C LEU A 55 5.47 -11.54 -14.55
N TRP A 56 4.21 -11.93 -14.51
CA TRP A 56 3.18 -11.34 -15.36
C TRP A 56 2.93 -9.88 -15.00
N GLY A 57 2.75 -9.58 -13.70
CA GLY A 57 2.53 -8.23 -13.20
C GLY A 57 3.70 -7.30 -13.55
N GLU A 58 4.93 -7.73 -13.28
CA GLU A 58 6.15 -7.01 -13.63
C GLU A 58 6.22 -6.69 -15.13
N LYS A 59 6.06 -7.73 -15.97
CA LYS A 59 6.12 -7.57 -17.43
C LYS A 59 5.04 -6.61 -17.95
N MET A 60 3.82 -6.73 -17.46
CA MET A 60 2.72 -5.87 -17.90
C MET A 60 2.91 -4.44 -17.39
N ALA A 61 3.23 -4.24 -16.12
CA ALA A 61 3.47 -2.92 -15.54
C ALA A 61 4.61 -2.18 -16.26
N LEU A 62 5.73 -2.85 -16.49
CA LEU A 62 6.86 -2.24 -17.22
C LEU A 62 6.54 -1.94 -18.69
N SER A 63 5.58 -2.65 -19.31
CA SER A 63 5.15 -2.35 -20.69
C SER A 63 4.35 -1.05 -20.81
N TYR A 64 3.85 -0.51 -19.70
CA TYR A 64 3.16 0.77 -19.64
C TYR A 64 4.08 1.95 -19.27
N ALA A 65 5.37 1.68 -18.97
CA ALA A 65 6.30 2.73 -18.52
C ALA A 65 6.99 3.42 -19.71
N HIS A 66 7.04 4.75 -19.67
CA HIS A 66 7.66 5.65 -20.65
C HIS A 66 8.83 6.39 -20.00
N HIS A 67 10.03 6.28 -20.56
CA HIS A 67 11.29 6.63 -19.89
C HIS A 67 11.84 8.03 -20.23
N GLY A 68 10.99 8.98 -20.61
CA GLY A 68 11.34 10.40 -20.76
C GLY A 68 11.51 10.87 -22.20
N ASP A 69 11.04 10.10 -23.18
CA ASP A 69 10.99 10.52 -24.60
C ASP A 69 9.82 11.45 -24.89
N ASP A 70 8.79 11.41 -24.04
CA ASP A 70 7.62 12.29 -24.15
C ASP A 70 7.84 13.64 -23.47
N ALA A 71 7.09 14.67 -23.85
CA ALA A 71 7.20 16.03 -23.30
C ALA A 71 6.93 16.09 -21.79
N VAL A 72 6.04 15.24 -21.29
CA VAL A 72 5.71 15.15 -19.86
C VAL A 72 6.85 14.58 -19.01
N GLY A 73 7.85 13.93 -19.61
CA GLY A 73 8.98 13.29 -18.93
C GLY A 73 8.79 11.80 -18.68
N CYS A 74 9.32 11.27 -17.56
CA CYS A 74 9.12 9.87 -17.18
C CYS A 74 7.71 9.68 -16.59
N TRP A 75 6.94 8.75 -17.13
CA TRP A 75 5.58 8.45 -16.69
C TRP A 75 5.19 7.00 -17.01
N TYR A 76 4.10 6.53 -16.49
CA TYR A 76 3.47 5.26 -16.87
C TYR A 76 1.96 5.46 -17.04
N GLU A 77 1.37 4.64 -17.89
CA GLU A 77 -0.07 4.63 -18.13
C GLU A 77 -0.82 4.41 -16.81
N ALA A 78 -1.68 5.33 -16.45
CA ALA A 78 -2.51 5.28 -15.25
C ALA A 78 -3.93 5.72 -15.57
N ALA A 79 -4.44 5.21 -16.65
CA ALA A 79 -5.76 5.32 -17.21
C ALA A 79 -5.90 4.18 -18.21
N LEU A 80 -6.94 4.19 -19.06
CA LEU A 80 -6.99 3.26 -20.18
C LEU A 80 -5.84 3.56 -21.15
N PRO A 81 -5.02 2.57 -21.54
CA PRO A 81 -3.82 2.80 -22.35
C PRO A 81 -4.03 3.56 -23.67
N SER A 82 -5.25 3.51 -24.21
CA SER A 82 -5.61 4.28 -25.41
C SER A 82 -5.60 5.79 -25.21
N SER A 83 -5.63 6.28 -23.96
CA SER A 83 -5.62 7.71 -23.63
C SER A 83 -4.24 8.35 -23.78
N ASN A 84 -3.15 7.58 -23.72
CA ASN A 84 -1.77 8.08 -23.64
C ASN A 84 -1.61 9.12 -22.51
N ALA A 85 -2.14 8.80 -21.34
CA ALA A 85 -2.26 9.72 -20.22
C ALA A 85 -2.19 8.98 -18.88
N PHE A 86 -2.12 9.74 -17.79
CA PHE A 86 -2.19 9.22 -16.45
C PHE A 86 -3.16 10.05 -15.61
N CYS A 87 -4.09 9.38 -14.92
CA CYS A 87 -5.02 10.01 -14.02
C CYS A 87 -4.56 9.93 -12.55
N MET A 88 -5.06 10.84 -11.73
CA MET A 88 -4.61 11.01 -10.35
C MET A 88 -4.85 9.78 -9.49
N ARG A 89 -6.06 9.22 -9.53
CA ARG A 89 -6.47 8.11 -8.68
C ARG A 89 -5.69 6.85 -9.01
N ASP A 90 -5.60 6.50 -10.29
CA ASP A 90 -4.88 5.31 -10.73
C ASP A 90 -3.38 5.45 -10.48
N ALA A 91 -2.78 6.62 -10.76
CA ALA A 91 -1.40 6.90 -10.44
C ALA A 91 -1.11 6.76 -8.93
N ALA A 92 -2.01 7.27 -8.07
CA ALA A 92 -1.88 7.12 -6.61
C ALA A 92 -1.96 5.66 -6.16
N HIS A 93 -2.88 4.88 -6.75
CA HIS A 93 -3.03 3.45 -6.47
C HIS A 93 -1.82 2.63 -6.93
N GLN A 94 -1.33 2.87 -8.14
CA GLN A 94 -0.22 2.14 -8.75
C GLN A 94 1.14 2.45 -8.11
N SER A 95 1.25 3.55 -7.37
CA SER A 95 2.53 4.18 -7.00
C SER A 95 3.50 3.24 -6.26
N ILE A 96 3.05 2.41 -5.32
CA ILE A 96 3.93 1.49 -4.60
C ILE A 96 4.33 0.30 -5.48
N GLY A 97 3.41 -0.23 -6.29
CA GLY A 97 3.77 -1.22 -7.31
C GLY A 97 4.85 -0.71 -8.27
N ALA A 98 4.77 0.55 -8.65
CA ALA A 98 5.77 1.22 -9.47
C ALA A 98 7.12 1.40 -8.74
N GLU A 99 7.12 1.75 -7.44
CA GLU A 99 8.36 1.81 -6.64
C GLU A 99 9.04 0.45 -6.54
N ILE A 100 8.28 -0.62 -6.32
CA ILE A 100 8.79 -2.00 -6.30
C ILE A 100 9.53 -2.32 -7.59
N LEU A 101 9.02 -1.85 -8.73
CA LEU A 101 9.59 -2.05 -10.06
C LEU A 101 10.68 -1.02 -10.44
N GLY A 102 11.12 -0.17 -9.50
CA GLY A 102 12.20 0.81 -9.73
C GLY A 102 11.77 2.07 -10.50
N LEU A 103 10.48 2.38 -10.56
CA LEU A 103 9.93 3.52 -11.29
C LEU A 103 9.83 4.81 -10.45
N SER A 104 10.74 5.02 -9.49
CA SER A 104 10.73 6.20 -8.58
C SER A 104 10.74 7.54 -9.31
N LYS A 105 11.46 7.63 -10.44
CA LYS A 105 11.49 8.87 -11.26
C LYS A 105 10.11 9.16 -11.88
N HIS A 106 9.41 8.12 -12.28
CA HIS A 106 8.07 8.21 -12.86
C HIS A 106 7.08 8.71 -11.80
N ASN A 107 7.04 8.05 -10.65
CA ASN A 107 6.19 8.46 -9.53
C ASN A 107 6.40 9.93 -9.14
N TYR A 108 7.67 10.33 -8.93
CA TYR A 108 7.97 11.71 -8.56
C TYR A 108 7.51 12.70 -9.63
N ASN A 109 7.76 12.41 -10.90
CA ASN A 109 7.33 13.27 -12.01
C ASN A 109 5.80 13.40 -12.05
N MET A 110 5.07 12.29 -12.06
CA MET A 110 3.61 12.28 -12.14
C MET A 110 2.97 13.00 -10.95
N MET A 111 3.40 12.70 -9.70
CA MET A 111 2.87 13.36 -8.51
C MET A 111 3.20 14.86 -8.50
N SER A 112 4.40 15.27 -8.93
CA SER A 112 4.78 16.69 -9.00
C SER A 112 3.94 17.46 -10.02
N LYS A 113 3.58 16.85 -11.16
CA LYS A 113 2.69 17.44 -12.17
C LYS A 113 1.30 17.71 -11.60
N PHE A 114 0.72 16.76 -10.88
CA PHE A 114 -0.55 16.99 -10.20
C PHE A 114 -0.45 18.11 -9.16
N ALA A 115 0.56 18.06 -8.29
CA ALA A 115 0.75 19.05 -7.23
C ALA A 115 0.93 20.47 -7.78
N ALA A 116 1.66 20.64 -8.89
CA ALA A 116 1.92 21.93 -9.50
C ALA A 116 0.68 22.57 -10.16
N ASN A 117 -0.32 21.77 -10.51
CA ASN A 117 -1.47 22.24 -11.29
C ASN A 117 -2.70 22.59 -10.45
N ILE A 118 -2.62 22.57 -9.12
CA ILE A 118 -3.72 23.03 -8.25
C ILE A 118 -3.94 24.53 -8.41
N SER A 119 -5.19 24.99 -8.64
CA SER A 119 -5.47 26.41 -8.85
C SER A 119 -6.87 26.84 -8.45
N GLU A 120 -7.00 28.12 -8.08
CA GLU A 120 -8.29 28.76 -7.76
C GLU A 120 -9.25 28.75 -8.94
N SER A 121 -8.74 28.93 -10.17
CA SER A 121 -9.57 28.90 -11.40
C SER A 121 -10.31 27.57 -11.58
N LYS A 122 -9.78 26.48 -11.02
CA LYS A 122 -10.38 25.15 -11.00
C LYS A 122 -11.10 24.82 -9.67
N ASP A 123 -11.42 25.80 -8.84
CA ASP A 123 -11.92 25.61 -7.47
C ASP A 123 -11.00 24.71 -6.64
N TRP A 124 -9.71 24.90 -6.76
CA TRP A 124 -8.64 24.16 -6.08
C TRP A 124 -8.54 22.68 -6.45
N CYS A 125 -9.15 22.25 -7.57
CA CYS A 125 -8.80 21.02 -8.26
C CYS A 125 -7.45 21.17 -8.97
N THR A 126 -6.87 20.05 -9.35
CA THR A 126 -5.77 20.00 -10.33
C THR A 126 -6.31 19.48 -11.68
N TYR A 127 -5.49 18.92 -12.55
CA TYR A 127 -5.98 18.16 -13.70
C TYR A 127 -6.29 16.73 -13.28
N TRP A 128 -7.41 16.19 -13.74
CA TRP A 128 -7.76 14.78 -13.50
C TRP A 128 -6.79 13.85 -14.21
N GLU A 129 -6.54 14.12 -15.47
CA GLU A 129 -5.60 13.41 -16.32
C GLU A 129 -4.60 14.37 -16.96
N ILE A 130 -3.35 13.91 -17.12
CA ILE A 130 -2.30 14.61 -17.86
C ILE A 130 -1.80 13.69 -18.96
N ASP A 131 -1.69 14.19 -20.18
CA ASP A 131 -1.27 13.43 -21.34
C ASP A 131 0.25 13.43 -21.54
N LYS A 132 0.74 12.62 -22.47
CA LYS A 132 2.16 12.50 -22.80
C LYS A 132 2.80 13.81 -23.30
N ASP A 133 2.00 14.76 -23.77
CA ASP A 133 2.43 16.06 -24.27
C ASP A 133 2.46 17.15 -23.18
N ASP A 134 2.32 16.74 -21.91
CA ASP A 134 2.30 17.60 -20.70
C ASP A 134 1.12 18.58 -20.66
N ASN A 135 -0.01 18.19 -21.22
CA ASN A 135 -1.26 18.94 -21.20
C ASN A 135 -2.34 18.24 -20.37
N PRO A 136 -3.36 18.97 -19.86
CA PRO A 136 -4.55 18.31 -19.37
C PRO A 136 -5.17 17.45 -20.49
N CYS A 137 -5.50 16.20 -20.18
CA CYS A 137 -5.98 15.25 -21.17
C CYS A 137 -7.32 15.74 -21.80
N PRO A 138 -7.42 15.86 -23.13
CA PRO A 138 -8.66 16.33 -23.77
C PRO A 138 -9.86 15.40 -23.55
N ALA A 139 -9.64 14.15 -23.08
CA ALA A 139 -10.72 13.25 -22.72
C ALA A 139 -11.56 13.80 -21.56
N ASP A 140 -10.93 14.52 -20.61
CA ASP A 140 -11.52 14.97 -19.35
C ASP A 140 -11.49 16.50 -19.14
N TYR A 141 -10.89 17.26 -20.05
CA TYR A 141 -10.68 18.68 -19.86
C TYR A 141 -10.98 19.48 -21.14
N GLU A 142 -11.72 20.56 -20.98
CA GLU A 142 -11.97 21.56 -22.02
C GLU A 142 -11.44 22.94 -21.58
N THR A 143 -11.82 23.38 -20.38
CA THR A 143 -11.37 24.63 -19.75
C THR A 143 -11.41 24.49 -18.22
N ASP A 144 -10.86 25.45 -17.47
CA ASP A 144 -10.95 25.52 -16.01
C ASP A 144 -12.40 25.57 -15.47
N ASN A 145 -13.38 25.90 -16.32
CA ASN A 145 -14.80 25.86 -15.97
C ASN A 145 -15.51 24.60 -16.46
N ASP A 146 -14.89 23.80 -17.31
CA ASP A 146 -15.51 22.65 -17.96
C ASP A 146 -14.51 21.48 -18.04
N PHE A 147 -14.49 20.66 -16.98
CA PHE A 147 -13.65 19.47 -16.86
C PHE A 147 -14.31 18.41 -15.97
N TRP A 148 -13.89 17.18 -16.12
CA TRP A 148 -14.25 16.08 -15.24
C TRP A 148 -13.32 16.06 -14.02
N TYR A 149 -13.88 15.80 -12.84
CA TYR A 149 -13.08 15.67 -11.61
C TYR A 149 -13.79 14.88 -10.53
N ASN A 150 -13.04 14.00 -9.88
CA ASN A 150 -13.47 13.24 -8.71
C ASN A 150 -12.92 13.90 -7.43
N LEU A 151 -13.78 14.12 -6.44
CA LEU A 151 -13.41 14.87 -5.23
C LEU A 151 -12.44 14.14 -4.31
N ASN A 152 -12.28 12.85 -4.48
CA ASN A 152 -11.31 12.03 -3.73
C ASN A 152 -9.86 12.37 -4.12
N ALA A 153 -9.62 12.74 -5.37
CA ALA A 153 -8.33 12.72 -6.03
C ALA A 153 -7.20 13.52 -5.33
N ASN A 154 -7.49 14.72 -4.81
CA ASN A 154 -6.47 15.48 -4.07
C ASN A 154 -5.94 14.69 -2.86
N PHE A 155 -6.83 14.01 -2.15
CA PHE A 155 -6.48 13.24 -0.95
C PHE A 155 -5.81 11.91 -1.29
N ASP A 156 -6.13 11.29 -2.43
CA ASP A 156 -5.40 10.12 -2.95
C ASP A 156 -3.94 10.46 -3.19
N VAL A 157 -3.66 11.58 -3.85
CA VAL A 157 -2.28 12.04 -4.08
C VAL A 157 -1.56 12.38 -2.77
N MET A 158 -2.24 13.02 -1.80
CA MET A 158 -1.65 13.27 -0.47
C MET A 158 -1.26 11.97 0.23
N TYR A 159 -2.15 10.98 0.20
CA TYR A 159 -1.91 9.66 0.79
C TYR A 159 -0.79 8.91 0.07
N ALA A 160 -0.78 8.93 -1.27
CA ALA A 160 0.27 8.32 -2.08
C ALA A 160 1.64 8.95 -1.81
N CYS A 161 1.75 10.28 -1.74
CA CYS A 161 3.01 10.98 -1.46
C CYS A 161 3.59 10.59 -0.09
N TRP A 162 2.76 10.42 0.95
CA TRP A 162 3.22 9.89 2.22
C TRP A 162 3.74 8.46 2.10
N ARG A 163 3.02 7.56 1.42
CA ARG A 163 3.46 6.18 1.20
C ARG A 163 4.76 6.10 0.40
N LEU A 164 4.90 6.94 -0.62
CA LEU A 164 6.11 7.06 -1.43
C LEU A 164 7.31 7.52 -0.60
N TYR A 165 7.12 8.50 0.30
CA TYR A 165 8.16 8.89 1.25
C TYR A 165 8.54 7.73 2.18
N GLU A 166 7.57 7.06 2.79
CA GLU A 166 7.83 5.92 3.68
C GLU A 166 8.59 4.79 2.95
N TRP A 167 8.27 4.55 1.68
CA TRP A 167 8.93 3.53 0.87
C TRP A 167 10.35 3.89 0.48
N THR A 168 10.56 5.12 0.02
CA THR A 168 11.81 5.54 -0.62
C THR A 168 12.78 6.29 0.28
N GLY A 169 12.26 7.03 1.27
CA GLY A 169 13.00 8.05 2.02
C GLY A 169 13.26 9.34 1.22
N ASP A 170 12.59 9.51 0.08
CA ASP A 170 12.76 10.71 -0.76
C ASP A 170 12.07 11.92 -0.13
N LYS A 171 12.85 12.77 0.46
CA LYS A 171 12.39 13.97 1.16
C LYS A 171 11.71 15.02 0.28
N ARG A 172 11.85 14.91 -1.04
CA ARG A 172 11.17 15.83 -1.95
C ARG A 172 9.65 15.81 -1.76
N TYR A 173 9.06 14.65 -1.44
CA TYR A 173 7.63 14.55 -1.09
C TYR A 173 7.24 15.33 0.19
N ILE A 174 8.24 15.67 1.04
CA ILE A 174 8.05 16.39 2.31
C ILE A 174 8.47 17.87 2.19
N GLU A 175 9.54 18.14 1.44
CA GLU A 175 10.25 19.42 1.48
C GLU A 175 9.95 20.33 0.28
N ASP A 176 9.58 19.78 -0.89
CA ASP A 176 9.37 20.59 -2.08
C ASP A 176 8.17 21.54 -1.94
N ALA A 177 8.36 22.77 -2.35
CA ALA A 177 7.38 23.84 -2.20
C ALA A 177 6.07 23.56 -2.94
N SER A 178 6.11 22.90 -4.11
CA SER A 178 4.92 22.55 -4.89
C SER A 178 4.03 21.54 -4.14
N PHE A 179 4.62 20.50 -3.55
CA PHE A 179 3.88 19.54 -2.73
C PHE A 179 3.32 20.19 -1.47
N ASN A 180 4.12 20.99 -0.75
CA ASN A 180 3.66 21.70 0.45
C ASN A 180 2.49 22.65 0.15
N ASN A 181 2.54 23.36 -0.98
CA ASN A 181 1.44 24.19 -1.46
C ASN A 181 0.20 23.36 -1.76
N PHE A 182 0.35 22.26 -2.51
CA PHE A 182 -0.73 21.34 -2.85
C PHE A 182 -1.41 20.77 -1.61
N TYR A 183 -0.64 20.27 -0.62
CA TYR A 183 -1.21 19.73 0.62
C TYR A 183 -1.98 20.80 1.40
N SER A 184 -1.42 21.99 1.52
CA SER A 184 -2.07 23.08 2.27
C SER A 184 -3.36 23.54 1.61
N LEU A 185 -3.37 23.72 0.29
CA LEU A 185 -4.55 24.14 -0.47
C LEU A 185 -5.63 23.05 -0.50
N SER A 186 -5.23 21.78 -0.64
CA SER A 186 -6.15 20.64 -0.59
C SER A 186 -6.81 20.50 0.78
N ALA A 187 -6.04 20.70 1.85
CA ALA A 187 -6.56 20.57 3.22
C ALA A 187 -7.42 21.75 3.69
N LYS A 188 -7.46 22.86 2.97
CA LYS A 188 -8.22 24.05 3.37
C LYS A 188 -9.10 24.59 2.25
N GLU A 189 -8.53 25.26 1.28
CA GLU A 189 -9.28 25.98 0.25
C GLU A 189 -10.17 25.05 -0.60
N TYR A 190 -9.65 23.85 -0.94
CA TYR A 190 -10.41 22.82 -1.64
C TYR A 190 -11.58 22.30 -0.79
N VAL A 191 -11.34 21.95 0.48
CA VAL A 191 -12.38 21.48 1.40
C VAL A 191 -13.47 22.52 1.58
N ASP A 192 -13.10 23.78 1.79
CA ASP A 192 -14.06 24.87 1.97
C ASP A 192 -14.85 25.14 0.68
N SER A 193 -14.17 25.20 -0.47
CA SER A 193 -14.80 25.44 -1.77
C SER A 193 -15.81 24.37 -2.14
N TRP A 194 -15.53 23.10 -1.85
CA TRP A 194 -16.40 21.97 -2.18
C TRP A 194 -17.36 21.56 -1.05
N GLN A 195 -17.41 22.29 0.06
CA GLN A 195 -18.28 21.99 1.21
C GLN A 195 -18.02 20.56 1.76
N LEU A 196 -16.75 20.21 1.92
CA LEU A 196 -16.34 18.87 2.34
C LEU A 196 -16.06 18.75 3.84
N ASN A 197 -16.30 19.79 4.65
CA ASN A 197 -16.17 19.71 6.11
C ASN A 197 -17.10 18.64 6.69
N PRO A 198 -16.73 17.90 7.75
CA PRO A 198 -17.52 16.79 8.29
C PRO A 198 -18.99 17.14 8.55
N GLU A 199 -19.26 18.33 9.11
CA GLU A 199 -20.61 18.81 9.38
C GLU A 199 -21.43 19.11 8.10
N GLN A 200 -20.77 19.26 6.97
CA GLN A 200 -21.39 19.56 5.67
C GLN A 200 -21.64 18.32 4.83
N MET A 201 -20.97 17.18 5.11
CA MET A 201 -20.98 16.00 4.23
C MET A 201 -22.37 15.48 3.87
N LEU A 202 -23.33 15.53 4.80
CA LEU A 202 -24.73 15.12 4.58
C LEU A 202 -25.69 16.28 4.32
N THR A 203 -25.22 17.53 4.41
CA THR A 203 -26.05 18.73 4.24
C THR A 203 -25.60 19.63 3.10
N ARG A 204 -24.48 19.28 2.43
CA ARG A 204 -23.96 20.06 1.31
C ARG A 204 -24.99 20.16 0.21
N THR A 205 -25.03 21.35 -0.40
CA THR A 205 -25.94 21.65 -1.52
C THR A 205 -25.24 21.60 -2.86
N ARG A 206 -23.92 21.47 -2.85
CA ARG A 206 -23.07 21.42 -4.02
C ARG A 206 -22.90 19.97 -4.47
N GLU A 207 -23.81 19.49 -5.30
CA GLU A 207 -23.78 18.14 -5.87
C GLU A 207 -22.61 18.00 -6.85
N VAL A 208 -22.69 18.76 -7.93
CA VAL A 208 -21.65 18.87 -8.96
C VAL A 208 -21.49 20.34 -9.30
N ASN A 209 -20.25 20.80 -9.47
CA ASN A 209 -20.01 22.20 -9.75
C ASN A 209 -20.27 22.54 -11.21
N ARG A 210 -21.51 22.82 -11.55
CA ARG A 210 -21.88 23.30 -12.88
C ARG A 210 -21.58 24.78 -13.00
N LYS A 211 -20.72 25.14 -13.96
CA LYS A 211 -20.50 26.54 -14.36
C LYS A 211 -21.44 26.89 -15.51
N PRO A 212 -21.88 28.17 -15.66
CA PRO A 212 -22.83 28.59 -16.71
C PRO A 212 -22.31 28.32 -18.12
N ASP A 213 -21.03 28.34 -18.35
CA ASP A 213 -20.35 28.11 -19.62
C ASP A 213 -19.89 26.65 -19.84
N ALA A 214 -20.02 25.76 -18.84
CA ALA A 214 -19.70 24.36 -19.02
C ALA A 214 -20.64 23.67 -20.00
N LYS A 215 -20.09 23.02 -21.01
CA LYS A 215 -20.84 22.38 -22.10
C LYS A 215 -20.67 20.88 -22.13
N ARG A 216 -19.44 20.40 -21.88
CA ARG A 216 -19.06 19.00 -22.02
C ARG A 216 -19.10 18.24 -20.70
N PHE A 217 -18.49 18.80 -19.66
CA PHE A 217 -18.30 18.12 -18.36
C PHE A 217 -19.09 18.74 -17.21
N GLY A 218 -20.02 19.65 -17.49
CA GLY A 218 -20.75 20.38 -16.46
C GLY A 218 -21.54 19.53 -15.46
N GLY A 219 -21.80 18.27 -15.79
CA GLY A 219 -22.39 17.27 -14.88
C GLY A 219 -21.40 16.42 -14.12
N SER A 220 -20.10 16.57 -14.35
CA SER A 220 -19.05 15.66 -13.83
C SER A 220 -17.93 16.38 -13.10
N ARG A 221 -18.00 17.71 -12.95
CA ARG A 221 -17.02 18.51 -12.23
C ARG A 221 -17.30 18.44 -10.73
N GLY A 222 -16.56 17.58 -10.02
CA GLY A 222 -16.70 17.36 -8.59
C GLY A 222 -17.61 16.18 -8.22
N VAL A 223 -17.42 15.05 -8.88
CA VAL A 223 -18.09 13.77 -8.55
C VAL A 223 -17.66 13.34 -7.13
N PRO A 224 -18.60 13.11 -6.20
CA PRO A 224 -18.28 12.91 -4.78
C PRO A 224 -18.14 11.41 -4.41
N SER A 225 -17.60 10.57 -5.28
CA SER A 225 -17.39 9.15 -5.05
C SER A 225 -16.42 8.56 -6.08
N TYR A 226 -15.74 7.47 -5.74
CA TYR A 226 -15.05 6.61 -6.70
C TYR A 226 -15.98 6.00 -7.73
N VAL A 227 -17.25 5.83 -7.39
CA VAL A 227 -18.25 5.24 -8.29
C VAL A 227 -18.79 6.31 -9.23
N GLU A 228 -18.19 6.40 -10.38
CA GLU A 228 -18.45 7.46 -11.39
C GLU A 228 -19.81 7.36 -12.06
N SER A 229 -20.34 6.15 -12.17
CA SER A 229 -21.59 5.86 -12.90
C SER A 229 -22.87 6.13 -12.12
N TYR A 230 -22.78 6.46 -10.83
CA TYR A 230 -23.93 6.70 -9.96
C TYR A 230 -24.28 8.19 -9.92
N GLY A 231 -25.37 8.58 -10.59
CA GLY A 231 -25.85 9.96 -10.60
C GLY A 231 -26.62 10.36 -9.34
N GLY A 232 -26.70 11.68 -9.09
CA GLY A 232 -27.51 12.22 -7.99
C GLY A 232 -26.90 12.04 -6.60
N LEU A 233 -25.57 12.05 -6.50
CA LEU A 233 -24.86 11.96 -5.23
C LEU A 233 -24.51 13.33 -4.67
N TYR A 234 -24.70 13.52 -3.38
CA TYR A 234 -24.14 14.63 -2.62
C TYR A 234 -22.85 14.26 -1.90
N SER A 235 -22.73 13.03 -1.44
CA SER A 235 -21.56 12.53 -0.74
C SER A 235 -21.48 11.00 -0.78
N SER A 236 -20.35 10.46 -0.36
CA SER A 236 -20.13 9.03 -0.21
C SER A 236 -19.24 8.72 1.00
N SER A 237 -19.33 7.50 1.51
CA SER A 237 -18.45 7.04 2.61
C SER A 237 -17.01 6.87 2.13
N ASP A 238 -16.80 6.51 0.86
CA ASP A 238 -15.46 6.43 0.27
C ASP A 238 -14.78 7.81 0.26
N LEU A 239 -15.50 8.89 -0.08
CA LEU A 239 -14.98 10.25 -0.02
C LEU A 239 -14.59 10.63 1.40
N VAL A 240 -15.43 10.33 2.41
CA VAL A 240 -15.10 10.60 3.83
C VAL A 240 -13.83 9.87 4.25
N ALA A 241 -13.70 8.59 3.88
CA ALA A 241 -12.53 7.79 4.20
C ALA A 241 -11.26 8.27 3.49
N THR A 242 -11.38 8.72 2.24
CA THR A 242 -10.25 9.27 1.48
C THR A 242 -9.78 10.59 2.08
N ILE A 243 -10.71 11.47 2.46
CA ILE A 243 -10.36 12.73 3.13
C ILE A 243 -9.64 12.44 4.46
N TYR A 244 -10.14 11.47 5.26
CA TYR A 244 -9.44 10.99 6.44
C TYR A 244 -7.98 10.60 6.10
N GLY A 245 -7.79 9.75 5.08
CA GLY A 245 -6.47 9.28 4.66
C GLY A 245 -5.53 10.41 4.24
N GLY A 246 -6.05 11.41 3.51
CA GLY A 246 -5.28 12.59 3.11
C GLY A 246 -4.86 13.47 4.29
N TYR A 247 -5.75 13.74 5.25
CA TYR A 247 -5.40 14.49 6.47
C TYR A 247 -4.44 13.74 7.38
N ASP A 248 -4.62 12.43 7.55
CA ASP A 248 -3.70 11.59 8.34
C ASP A 248 -2.31 11.58 7.71
N ALA A 249 -2.21 11.44 6.38
CA ALA A 249 -0.97 11.55 5.63
C ALA A 249 -0.32 12.94 5.80
N TYR A 250 -1.10 14.01 5.64
CA TYR A 250 -0.57 15.37 5.80
C TYR A 250 -0.10 15.67 7.22
N SER A 251 -0.79 15.13 8.23
CA SER A 251 -0.33 15.26 9.61
C SER A 251 1.06 14.66 9.82
N LYS A 252 1.32 13.50 9.21
CA LYS A 252 2.60 12.78 9.26
C LYS A 252 3.69 13.51 8.48
N ILE A 253 3.37 14.01 7.28
CA ILE A 253 4.25 14.86 6.47
C ILE A 253 4.71 16.08 7.27
N LEU A 254 3.78 16.76 7.95
CA LEU A 254 4.09 17.92 8.78
C LEU A 254 4.93 17.56 10.01
N ALA A 255 4.69 16.40 10.62
CA ALA A 255 5.52 15.92 11.73
C ALA A 255 6.95 15.67 11.29
N GLU A 256 7.13 15.03 10.15
CA GLU A 256 8.44 14.73 9.56
C GLU A 256 9.18 16.02 9.12
N ALA A 257 8.44 17.01 8.63
CA ALA A 257 8.95 18.35 8.34
C ALA A 257 9.22 19.20 9.59
N GLY A 258 9.01 18.65 10.81
CA GLY A 258 9.24 19.35 12.07
C GLY A 258 8.15 20.35 12.51
N ASN A 259 7.01 20.41 11.81
CA ASN A 259 5.88 21.29 12.13
C ASN A 259 4.86 20.61 13.04
N SER A 260 5.23 20.37 14.31
CA SER A 260 4.43 19.61 15.26
C SER A 260 3.07 20.24 15.59
N GLU A 261 2.94 21.56 15.58
CA GLU A 261 1.67 22.27 15.88
C GLU A 261 0.65 22.00 14.77
N LYS A 262 1.04 22.23 13.52
CA LYS A 262 0.14 22.00 12.38
C LYS A 262 -0.13 20.51 12.18
N SER A 263 0.84 19.65 12.47
CA SER A 263 0.66 18.18 12.45
C SER A 263 -0.47 17.75 13.38
N LYS A 264 -0.47 18.19 14.65
CA LYS A 264 -1.54 17.88 15.60
C LYS A 264 -2.91 18.37 15.13
N LEU A 265 -2.97 19.56 14.53
CA LEU A 265 -4.20 20.12 13.98
C LEU A 265 -4.75 19.23 12.85
N MET A 266 -3.89 18.79 11.93
CA MET A 266 -4.29 17.91 10.82
C MET A 266 -4.68 16.52 11.31
N ALA A 267 -4.00 15.97 12.31
CA ALA A 267 -4.37 14.70 12.93
C ALA A 267 -5.76 14.80 13.63
N ALA A 268 -6.04 15.90 14.33
CA ALA A 268 -7.36 16.14 14.93
C ALA A 268 -8.44 16.24 13.85
N ARG A 269 -8.13 16.88 12.70
CA ARG A 269 -9.06 16.98 11.60
C ARG A 269 -9.34 15.62 10.95
N ALA A 270 -8.32 14.78 10.75
CA ALA A 270 -8.51 13.40 10.31
C ALA A 270 -9.48 12.65 11.25
N GLU A 271 -9.28 12.77 12.56
CA GLU A 271 -10.12 12.11 13.55
C GLU A 271 -11.60 12.59 13.51
N GLU A 272 -11.88 13.84 13.13
CA GLU A 272 -13.24 14.33 12.90
C GLU A 272 -13.92 13.60 11.74
N TYR A 273 -13.24 13.37 10.62
CA TYR A 273 -13.77 12.58 9.50
C TYR A 273 -13.97 11.12 9.88
N ARG A 274 -13.03 10.53 10.63
CA ARG A 274 -13.17 9.16 11.12
C ARG A 274 -14.43 9.01 12.01
N ARG A 275 -14.64 9.93 12.96
CA ARG A 275 -15.84 9.94 13.80
C ARG A 275 -17.10 10.12 12.96
N HIS A 276 -17.09 11.05 11.98
CA HIS A 276 -18.22 11.24 11.09
C HIS A 276 -18.56 9.96 10.31
N LEU A 277 -17.54 9.24 9.83
CA LEU A 277 -17.72 7.94 9.18
C LEU A 277 -18.39 6.93 10.12
N ASP A 278 -17.88 6.80 11.34
CA ASP A 278 -18.39 5.85 12.32
C ASP A 278 -19.79 6.18 12.84
N GLU A 279 -20.13 7.46 13.00
CA GLU A 279 -21.39 7.91 13.60
C GLU A 279 -22.53 8.06 12.60
N LYS A 280 -22.21 8.37 11.34
CA LYS A 280 -23.22 8.71 10.32
C LYS A 280 -23.39 7.68 9.24
N TRP A 281 -22.36 6.92 8.89
CA TRP A 281 -22.37 6.00 7.77
C TRP A 281 -22.47 4.53 8.16
N TRP A 282 -22.11 4.18 9.40
CA TRP A 282 -22.26 2.81 9.88
C TRP A 282 -23.72 2.48 10.14
N SER A 283 -24.14 1.31 9.68
CA SER A 283 -25.47 0.75 9.93
C SER A 283 -25.37 -0.66 10.51
N SER A 284 -25.92 -0.85 11.71
CA SER A 284 -26.01 -2.18 12.35
C SER A 284 -26.95 -3.12 11.59
N ASP A 285 -27.95 -2.58 10.89
CA ASP A 285 -28.95 -3.38 10.18
C ASP A 285 -28.35 -4.13 8.99
N ILE A 286 -27.34 -3.53 8.34
CA ILE A 286 -26.62 -4.15 7.23
C ILE A 286 -25.22 -4.64 7.63
N ASN A 287 -24.84 -4.47 8.90
CA ASN A 287 -23.51 -4.77 9.45
C ASN A 287 -22.37 -4.23 8.61
N SER A 288 -22.51 -3.00 8.11
CA SER A 288 -21.55 -2.35 7.22
C SER A 288 -21.79 -0.84 7.13
N TYR A 289 -20.94 -0.15 6.40
CA TYR A 289 -21.16 1.24 6.04
C TYR A 289 -22.12 1.35 4.83
N HIS A 290 -23.01 2.34 4.85
CA HIS A 290 -23.66 2.81 3.63
C HIS A 290 -22.61 3.43 2.71
N THR A 291 -22.81 3.36 1.39
CA THR A 291 -21.83 3.86 0.43
C THR A 291 -22.14 5.26 -0.06
N PHE A 292 -23.42 5.60 -0.24
CA PHE A 292 -23.84 6.85 -0.86
C PHE A 292 -24.84 7.63 -0.02
N TRP A 293 -24.74 8.97 -0.09
CA TRP A 293 -25.77 9.91 0.32
C TRP A 293 -26.31 10.64 -0.89
N THR A 294 -27.59 10.44 -1.18
CA THR A 294 -28.22 10.89 -2.43
C THR A 294 -28.80 12.30 -2.29
N ASN A 295 -29.09 12.93 -3.44
CA ASN A 295 -29.79 14.22 -3.53
C ASN A 295 -31.26 14.17 -3.03
N LYS A 296 -31.77 12.99 -2.69
CA LYS A 296 -33.08 12.79 -2.04
C LYS A 296 -32.99 12.84 -0.52
N GLY A 297 -31.79 12.92 0.04
CA GLY A 297 -31.56 12.86 1.48
C GLY A 297 -31.71 11.45 2.03
N GLU A 298 -31.31 10.44 1.29
CA GLU A 298 -31.39 9.02 1.63
C GLU A 298 -30.04 8.33 1.45
N PHE A 299 -29.76 7.34 2.31
CA PHE A 299 -28.63 6.43 2.09
C PHE A 299 -28.96 5.42 0.99
N ALA A 300 -27.93 5.06 0.24
CA ALA A 300 -27.96 3.99 -0.74
C ALA A 300 -26.67 3.18 -0.69
N ASP A 301 -26.75 1.94 -1.16
CA ASP A 301 -25.62 1.00 -1.15
C ASP A 301 -25.17 0.66 -2.58
N GLY A 302 -23.86 0.50 -2.75
CA GLY A 302 -23.23 0.14 -4.02
C GLY A 302 -21.78 -0.30 -3.82
N GLU A 303 -20.94 -0.04 -4.81
CA GLU A 303 -19.49 -0.14 -4.70
C GLU A 303 -18.95 1.05 -3.87
N GLY A 304 -17.73 1.02 -3.40
CA GLY A 304 -17.14 2.09 -2.58
C GLY A 304 -16.59 1.61 -1.25
N LEU A 305 -17.05 0.46 -0.74
CA LEU A 305 -16.55 -0.11 0.51
C LEU A 305 -15.05 -0.42 0.48
N THR A 306 -14.49 -0.72 -0.68
CA THR A 306 -13.05 -0.91 -0.89
C THR A 306 -12.27 0.27 -0.32
N HIS A 307 -12.66 1.49 -0.68
CA HIS A 307 -11.96 2.71 -0.28
C HIS A 307 -12.26 3.08 1.19
N VAL A 308 -13.41 2.69 1.74
CA VAL A 308 -13.71 2.88 3.16
C VAL A 308 -12.67 2.18 4.05
N ILE A 309 -12.25 0.98 3.69
CA ILE A 309 -11.25 0.23 4.49
C ILE A 309 -9.80 0.43 4.00
N TRP A 310 -9.59 0.92 2.76
CA TRP A 310 -8.26 1.12 2.20
C TRP A 310 -7.42 2.12 2.99
N PHE A 311 -8.00 3.26 3.35
CA PHE A 311 -7.31 4.34 4.04
C PHE A 311 -7.14 4.11 5.55
N GLY A 312 -7.63 2.99 6.08
CA GLY A 312 -7.55 2.66 7.50
C GLY A 312 -8.39 3.59 8.41
N ALA A 313 -9.45 4.19 7.88
CA ALA A 313 -10.39 5.02 8.64
C ALA A 313 -11.19 4.21 9.67
N VAL A 314 -11.48 2.94 9.37
CA VAL A 314 -12.22 2.04 10.26
C VAL A 314 -11.26 1.41 11.26
N LYS A 315 -11.50 1.60 12.56
CA LYS A 315 -10.64 1.11 13.65
C LYS A 315 -11.24 -0.03 14.44
N GLU A 316 -12.55 -0.13 14.50
CA GLU A 316 -13.23 -1.16 15.27
C GLU A 316 -13.24 -2.49 14.51
N THR A 317 -12.62 -3.52 15.09
CA THR A 317 -12.48 -4.86 14.49
C THR A 317 -13.82 -5.44 14.02
N ALA A 318 -14.89 -5.27 14.79
CA ALA A 318 -16.20 -5.79 14.41
C ALA A 318 -16.75 -5.12 13.14
N ARG A 319 -16.53 -3.81 12.99
CA ARG A 319 -16.94 -3.05 11.81
C ARG A 319 -16.09 -3.39 10.57
N ILE A 320 -14.78 -3.60 10.75
CA ILE A 320 -13.91 -4.09 9.68
C ILE A 320 -14.42 -5.45 9.20
N LYS A 321 -14.64 -6.40 10.11
CA LYS A 321 -15.16 -7.75 9.78
C LYS A 321 -16.49 -7.68 9.02
N GLY A 322 -17.47 -6.96 9.53
CA GLY A 322 -18.78 -6.82 8.88
C GLY A 322 -18.65 -6.22 7.46
N THR A 323 -17.82 -5.20 7.29
CA THR A 323 -17.58 -4.57 5.98
C THR A 323 -16.90 -5.55 5.01
N VAL A 324 -15.85 -6.25 5.44
CA VAL A 324 -15.16 -7.25 4.61
C VAL A 324 -16.09 -8.40 4.24
N GLU A 325 -16.87 -8.92 5.19
CA GLU A 325 -17.86 -9.99 4.92
C GLU A 325 -18.89 -9.56 3.87
N LYS A 326 -19.38 -8.30 3.94
CA LYS A 326 -20.28 -7.75 2.93
C LYS A 326 -19.60 -7.65 1.57
N MET A 327 -18.32 -7.24 1.53
CA MET A 327 -17.54 -7.19 0.29
C MET A 327 -17.32 -8.56 -0.31
N LEU A 328 -16.98 -9.57 0.48
CA LEU A 328 -16.79 -10.95 0.03
C LEU A 328 -18.08 -11.60 -0.45
N ALA A 329 -19.23 -11.23 0.11
CA ALA A 329 -20.54 -11.71 -0.31
C ALA A 329 -21.00 -11.14 -1.67
N ARG A 330 -20.43 -10.03 -2.11
CA ARG A 330 -20.75 -9.41 -3.40
C ARG A 330 -20.07 -10.17 -4.53
N LYS A 331 -20.86 -10.56 -5.54
CA LYS A 331 -20.38 -11.42 -6.65
C LYS A 331 -19.67 -10.66 -7.76
N GLU A 332 -20.06 -9.41 -7.99
CA GLU A 332 -19.59 -8.61 -9.12
C GLU A 332 -18.93 -7.32 -8.62
N TRP A 333 -17.72 -7.12 -9.08
CA TRP A 333 -16.92 -5.94 -8.82
C TRP A 333 -16.31 -5.43 -10.13
N ASN A 334 -16.20 -4.12 -10.28
CA ASN A 334 -15.42 -3.57 -11.38
C ASN A 334 -13.93 -3.91 -11.17
N ILE A 335 -13.15 -3.86 -12.24
CA ILE A 335 -11.75 -4.28 -12.22
C ILE A 335 -10.89 -3.40 -11.32
N GLU A 336 -11.23 -2.13 -11.19
CA GLU A 336 -10.55 -1.19 -10.32
C GLU A 336 -10.61 -1.64 -8.86
N ASN A 337 -11.80 -1.99 -8.33
CA ASN A 337 -11.90 -2.54 -6.98
C ASN A 337 -11.09 -3.84 -6.82
N ILE A 338 -11.15 -4.72 -7.83
CA ILE A 338 -10.43 -6.00 -7.79
C ILE A 338 -8.91 -5.79 -7.69
N SER A 339 -8.36 -4.73 -8.30
CA SER A 339 -6.93 -4.44 -8.24
C SER A 339 -6.42 -4.10 -6.83
N TYR A 340 -7.29 -3.57 -5.95
CA TYR A 340 -6.98 -3.31 -4.54
C TYR A 340 -7.06 -4.57 -3.66
N PHE A 341 -7.85 -5.56 -4.04
CA PHE A 341 -8.21 -6.68 -3.16
C PHE A 341 -7.03 -7.53 -2.70
N PRO A 342 -6.01 -7.87 -3.49
CA PRO A 342 -4.91 -8.67 -3.00
C PRO A 342 -4.28 -8.09 -1.74
N LEU A 343 -3.90 -6.80 -1.76
CA LEU A 343 -3.32 -6.16 -0.59
C LEU A 343 -4.32 -6.01 0.56
N LEU A 344 -5.58 -5.65 0.27
CA LEU A 344 -6.62 -5.50 1.30
C LEU A 344 -6.88 -6.82 2.02
N TRP A 345 -7.05 -7.91 1.29
CA TRP A 345 -7.32 -9.21 1.91
C TRP A 345 -6.14 -9.70 2.74
N TYR A 346 -4.89 -9.52 2.29
CA TYR A 346 -3.73 -9.80 3.14
C TYR A 346 -3.69 -8.92 4.38
N ARG A 347 -3.99 -7.62 4.26
CA ARG A 347 -4.02 -6.67 5.38
C ARG A 347 -5.00 -7.10 6.46
N TYR A 348 -6.15 -7.62 6.06
CA TYR A 348 -7.21 -8.05 6.96
C TYR A 348 -7.27 -9.58 7.21
N ASN A 349 -6.16 -10.29 6.95
CA ASN A 349 -5.98 -11.72 7.24
C ASN A 349 -6.89 -12.69 6.45
N TYR A 350 -7.37 -12.29 5.28
CA TYR A 350 -8.07 -13.14 4.31
C TYR A 350 -7.08 -13.60 3.22
N SER A 351 -6.02 -14.32 3.65
CA SER A 351 -4.88 -14.67 2.78
C SER A 351 -5.27 -15.62 1.65
N ASP A 352 -6.20 -16.54 1.88
CA ASP A 352 -6.67 -17.48 0.85
C ASP A 352 -7.46 -16.77 -0.25
N GLU A 353 -8.31 -15.80 0.11
CA GLU A 353 -9.03 -14.93 -0.81
C GLU A 353 -8.08 -14.04 -1.61
N ALA A 354 -7.08 -13.46 -0.95
CA ALA A 354 -6.03 -12.68 -1.62
C ALA A 354 -5.28 -13.53 -2.66
N TYR A 355 -4.81 -14.70 -2.26
CA TYR A 355 -4.10 -15.62 -3.14
C TYR A 355 -4.96 -16.08 -4.32
N LYS A 356 -6.26 -16.37 -4.07
CA LYS A 356 -7.20 -16.73 -5.12
C LYS A 356 -7.32 -15.61 -6.17
N ILE A 357 -7.46 -14.35 -5.75
CA ILE A 357 -7.57 -13.23 -6.68
C ILE A 357 -6.29 -13.06 -7.49
N LEU A 358 -5.12 -13.12 -6.85
CA LEU A 358 -3.82 -13.06 -7.55
C LEU A 358 -3.75 -14.08 -8.69
N LYS A 359 -4.17 -15.31 -8.43
CA LYS A 359 -4.18 -16.36 -9.43
C LYS A 359 -5.25 -16.15 -10.51
N ASP A 360 -6.47 -15.81 -10.12
CA ASP A 360 -7.60 -15.67 -11.04
C ASP A 360 -7.39 -14.53 -12.04
N ILE A 361 -6.80 -13.41 -11.63
CA ILE A 361 -6.49 -12.27 -12.51
C ILE A 361 -5.51 -12.67 -13.61
N VAL A 362 -4.45 -13.38 -13.27
CA VAL A 362 -3.47 -13.85 -14.27
C VAL A 362 -4.11 -14.81 -15.25
N LEU A 363 -4.96 -15.73 -14.78
CA LEU A 363 -5.69 -16.65 -15.65
C LEU A 363 -6.68 -15.92 -16.56
N ALA A 364 -7.32 -14.86 -16.09
CA ALA A 364 -8.23 -14.02 -16.86
C ALA A 364 -7.50 -13.11 -17.88
N ARG A 365 -6.18 -12.96 -17.76
CA ARG A 365 -5.34 -12.11 -18.64
C ARG A 365 -5.86 -10.68 -18.78
N ARG A 366 -6.26 -10.08 -17.64
CA ARG A 366 -6.78 -8.71 -17.58
C ARG A 366 -5.63 -7.70 -17.75
N CYS A 367 -5.19 -7.50 -18.99
CA CYS A 367 -4.07 -6.64 -19.35
C CYS A 367 -4.48 -5.25 -19.89
N GLU A 368 -5.76 -4.98 -20.02
CA GLU A 368 -6.28 -3.70 -20.50
C GLU A 368 -6.35 -2.59 -19.44
N TYR A 369 -6.05 -2.94 -18.18
CA TYR A 369 -6.06 -2.01 -17.06
C TYR A 369 -4.70 -2.01 -16.37
N PRO A 370 -3.88 -0.95 -16.52
CA PRO A 370 -2.54 -0.87 -15.94
C PRO A 370 -2.51 -1.11 -14.43
N GLU A 371 -3.47 -0.55 -13.68
CA GLU A 371 -3.57 -0.66 -12.23
C GLU A 371 -3.63 -2.11 -11.73
N VAL A 372 -4.14 -3.03 -12.53
CA VAL A 372 -4.18 -4.46 -12.19
C VAL A 372 -2.76 -5.00 -12.02
N SER A 373 -1.87 -4.72 -12.96
CA SER A 373 -0.51 -5.24 -12.95
C SER A 373 0.32 -4.69 -11.78
N TYR A 374 0.23 -3.40 -11.51
CA TYR A 374 0.88 -2.76 -10.36
C TYR A 374 0.30 -3.24 -9.03
N GLY A 375 -1.03 -3.37 -8.93
CA GLY A 375 -1.71 -3.89 -7.75
C GLY A 375 -1.36 -5.34 -7.43
N MET A 376 -1.10 -6.18 -8.45
CA MET A 376 -0.62 -7.56 -8.25
C MET A 376 0.80 -7.59 -7.68
N VAL A 377 1.71 -6.75 -8.19
CA VAL A 377 3.08 -6.63 -7.69
C VAL A 377 3.08 -6.17 -6.23
N GLU A 378 2.33 -5.11 -5.90
CA GLU A 378 2.18 -4.64 -4.53
C GLU A 378 1.51 -5.69 -3.63
N GLY A 379 0.47 -6.35 -4.10
CA GLY A 379 -0.23 -7.40 -3.36
C GLY A 379 0.66 -8.57 -2.98
N ILE A 380 1.66 -8.91 -3.81
CA ILE A 380 2.64 -9.95 -3.49
C ILE A 380 3.69 -9.42 -2.52
N VAL A 381 4.30 -8.28 -2.78
CA VAL A 381 5.43 -7.77 -1.97
C VAL A 381 4.95 -7.27 -0.62
N SER A 382 3.96 -6.38 -0.60
CA SER A 382 3.43 -5.82 0.66
C SER A 382 2.36 -6.70 1.30
N GLY A 383 1.72 -7.57 0.54
CA GLY A 383 0.70 -8.50 1.04
C GLY A 383 1.26 -9.87 1.41
N THR A 384 1.61 -10.71 0.44
CA THR A 384 2.12 -12.07 0.69
C THR A 384 3.41 -12.08 1.50
N MET A 385 4.38 -11.22 1.16
CA MET A 385 5.65 -11.11 1.89
C MET A 385 5.57 -10.17 3.09
N GLY A 386 4.55 -9.32 3.16
CA GLY A 386 4.34 -8.37 4.26
C GLY A 386 5.49 -7.38 4.42
N ILE A 387 6.13 -6.96 3.33
CA ILE A 387 7.24 -6.01 3.35
C ILE A 387 6.68 -4.60 3.41
N GLU A 388 6.95 -3.90 4.53
CA GLU A 388 6.53 -2.54 4.78
C GLU A 388 7.71 -1.66 5.22
N PRO A 389 8.33 -0.90 4.31
CA PRO A 389 9.34 0.09 4.65
C PRO A 389 8.73 1.30 5.39
N SER A 390 9.51 1.90 6.28
CA SER A 390 9.17 3.14 6.98
C SER A 390 10.40 4.03 7.11
N ALA A 391 10.53 5.00 6.21
CA ALA A 391 11.63 5.96 6.21
C ALA A 391 11.65 6.82 7.48
N SER A 392 10.47 7.25 7.95
CA SER A 392 10.31 8.03 9.17
C SER A 392 10.83 7.32 10.42
N LYS A 393 10.82 5.99 10.42
CA LYS A 393 11.30 5.13 11.53
C LYS A 393 12.65 4.45 11.23
N LYS A 394 13.18 4.62 10.02
CA LYS A 394 14.34 3.86 9.51
C LYS A 394 14.15 2.35 9.71
N ARG A 395 12.98 1.84 9.38
CA ARG A 395 12.56 0.47 9.66
C ARG A 395 12.05 -0.24 8.42
N ILE A 396 12.28 -1.55 8.38
CA ILE A 396 11.60 -2.49 7.48
C ILE A 396 10.85 -3.50 8.34
N THR A 397 9.55 -3.60 8.17
CA THR A 397 8.76 -4.70 8.75
C THR A 397 8.61 -5.81 7.71
N THR A 398 8.67 -7.07 8.15
CA THR A 398 8.27 -8.23 7.32
C THR A 398 7.28 -9.09 8.10
N LEU A 399 6.16 -9.45 7.48
CA LEU A 399 5.11 -10.29 8.08
C LEU A 399 4.58 -11.27 7.01
N PRO A 400 5.23 -12.42 6.80
CA PRO A 400 4.83 -13.36 5.76
C PRO A 400 3.40 -13.89 5.99
N LYS A 401 2.65 -13.99 4.90
CA LYS A 401 1.28 -14.55 4.82
C LYS A 401 1.17 -15.48 3.61
N ILE A 402 2.10 -16.41 3.53
CA ILE A 402 2.26 -17.34 2.41
C ILE A 402 1.23 -18.46 2.54
N THR A 403 0.60 -18.81 1.44
CA THR A 403 -0.30 -19.97 1.38
C THR A 403 0.50 -21.27 1.19
N GLY A 404 0.28 -22.25 2.06
CA GLY A 404 0.99 -23.53 2.04
C GLY A 404 2.43 -23.44 2.59
N GLU A 405 3.16 -24.57 2.46
CA GLU A 405 4.56 -24.70 2.89
C GLU A 405 5.51 -24.32 1.75
N ASN A 406 5.48 -23.05 1.35
CA ASN A 406 6.27 -22.53 0.25
C ASN A 406 7.37 -21.58 0.73
N TYR A 407 8.40 -21.39 -0.08
CA TYR A 407 9.28 -20.23 0.07
C TYR A 407 8.94 -19.15 -0.95
N VAL A 408 9.19 -17.92 -0.56
CA VAL A 408 9.23 -16.75 -1.44
C VAL A 408 10.49 -15.94 -1.18
N GLN A 409 11.10 -15.42 -2.24
CA GLN A 409 12.27 -14.58 -2.16
C GLN A 409 12.15 -13.42 -3.13
N ILE A 410 12.52 -12.23 -2.67
CA ILE A 410 12.75 -11.07 -3.52
C ILE A 410 14.17 -10.57 -3.32
N SER A 411 14.85 -10.29 -4.42
CA SER A 411 16.23 -9.78 -4.43
C SER A 411 16.28 -8.42 -5.10
N ASN A 412 17.12 -7.53 -4.57
CA ASN A 412 17.31 -6.16 -5.07
C ASN A 412 16.03 -5.31 -5.09
N LEU A 413 15.13 -5.53 -4.10
CA LEU A 413 13.93 -4.71 -3.95
C LEU A 413 14.32 -3.25 -3.63
N PRO A 414 13.98 -2.27 -4.49
CA PRO A 414 14.32 -0.87 -4.26
C PRO A 414 13.55 -0.32 -3.05
N THR A 415 14.26 0.22 -2.06
CA THR A 415 13.67 0.89 -0.91
C THR A 415 14.73 1.69 -0.12
N LEU A 416 14.33 2.72 0.62
CA LEU A 416 15.16 3.51 1.54
C LEU A 416 16.51 3.93 0.95
N GLY A 417 16.51 4.37 -0.31
CA GLY A 417 17.71 4.85 -1.01
C GLY A 417 18.72 3.77 -1.42
N GLY A 418 18.33 2.51 -1.40
CA GLY A 418 19.11 1.37 -1.85
C GLY A 418 18.24 0.17 -2.15
N THR A 419 18.65 -1.01 -1.73
CA THR A 419 17.87 -2.25 -1.95
C THR A 419 17.85 -3.13 -0.70
N ILE A 420 16.93 -4.08 -0.67
CA ILE A 420 16.93 -5.20 0.29
C ILE A 420 16.72 -6.51 -0.45
N ASN A 421 17.23 -7.61 0.16
CA ASN A 421 16.82 -8.95 -0.21
C ASN A 421 16.05 -9.55 0.96
N VAL A 422 14.89 -10.15 0.67
CA VAL A 422 14.05 -10.80 1.68
C VAL A 422 13.71 -12.20 1.23
N ARG A 423 13.84 -13.17 2.14
CA ARG A 423 13.39 -14.54 1.93
C ARG A 423 12.53 -15.00 3.09
N HIS A 424 11.42 -15.61 2.77
CA HIS A 424 10.61 -16.36 3.73
C HIS A 424 10.57 -17.84 3.34
N ASN A 425 10.72 -18.72 4.32
CA ASN A 425 10.42 -20.13 4.14
C ASN A 425 9.20 -20.42 5.01
N ASP A 426 8.06 -20.60 4.35
CA ASP A 426 6.74 -20.61 4.99
C ASP A 426 6.45 -19.31 5.81
N ASN A 427 5.53 -19.38 6.77
CA ASN A 427 5.18 -18.24 7.64
C ASN A 427 5.98 -18.23 8.96
N ARG A 428 7.04 -19.02 9.07
CA ARG A 428 7.77 -19.26 10.33
C ARG A 428 9.23 -18.83 10.29
N THR A 429 9.77 -18.57 9.09
CA THR A 429 11.19 -18.25 8.92
C THR A 429 11.34 -17.11 7.93
N SER A 430 12.04 -16.07 8.37
CA SER A 430 12.33 -14.87 7.57
C SER A 430 13.81 -14.53 7.62
N ALA A 431 14.34 -14.05 6.53
CA ALA A 431 15.69 -13.53 6.45
C ALA A 431 15.72 -12.25 5.64
N LEU A 432 16.55 -11.28 6.04
CA LEU A 432 16.71 -9.99 5.37
C LEU A 432 18.21 -9.65 5.26
N LEU A 433 18.61 -9.17 4.07
CA LEU A 433 19.89 -8.53 3.79
C LEU A 433 19.64 -7.05 3.52
N ASN A 434 20.30 -6.17 4.28
CA ASN A 434 20.22 -4.72 4.14
C ASN A 434 21.28 -4.18 3.17
N ASN A 435 20.88 -3.76 1.98
CA ASN A 435 21.70 -3.00 1.03
C ASN A 435 21.17 -1.56 0.84
N THR A 436 20.37 -1.06 1.79
CA THR A 436 19.89 0.34 1.76
C THR A 436 21.02 1.34 1.98
N ALA A 437 20.71 2.64 1.99
CA ALA A 437 21.72 3.68 2.14
C ALA A 437 22.35 3.72 3.55
N SER A 438 21.68 3.19 4.59
CA SER A 438 22.10 3.30 6.00
C SER A 438 21.68 2.09 6.84
N GLU A 439 22.05 2.11 8.14
CA GLU A 439 21.50 1.20 9.15
C GLU A 439 19.96 1.29 9.15
N ILE A 440 19.33 0.13 9.29
CA ILE A 440 17.88 0.00 9.48
C ILE A 440 17.58 -0.85 10.72
N THR A 441 16.41 -0.69 11.29
CA THR A 441 15.81 -1.66 12.21
C THR A 441 14.90 -2.60 11.41
N TRP A 442 15.23 -3.87 11.35
CA TRP A 442 14.34 -4.89 10.80
C TRP A 442 13.38 -5.41 11.88
N GLU A 443 12.09 -5.21 11.70
CA GLU A 443 11.03 -5.82 12.50
C GLU A 443 10.62 -7.14 11.84
N ALA A 444 11.19 -8.25 12.29
CA ALA A 444 10.82 -9.59 11.84
C ALA A 444 9.57 -10.04 12.59
N ALA A 445 8.41 -9.97 11.94
CA ALA A 445 7.13 -10.26 12.55
C ALA A 445 6.53 -11.57 12.02
N PHE A 446 5.76 -12.25 12.89
CA PHE A 446 5.10 -13.51 12.61
C PHE A 446 3.68 -13.49 13.19
N MET A 447 2.72 -14.04 12.44
CA MET A 447 1.36 -14.23 12.94
C MET A 447 1.34 -15.29 14.04
N GLY A 448 0.68 -14.98 15.13
CA GLY A 448 0.53 -15.88 16.29
C GLY A 448 1.22 -15.40 17.55
N GLU A 449 1.06 -16.17 18.60
CA GLU A 449 1.61 -15.88 19.92
C GLU A 449 2.83 -16.76 20.19
N TYR A 450 4.00 -16.16 20.16
CA TYR A 450 5.28 -16.81 20.45
C TYR A 450 5.93 -16.11 21.65
N GLU A 451 6.55 -16.90 22.55
CA GLU A 451 7.31 -16.36 23.70
C GLU A 451 8.68 -15.86 23.26
N ASN A 452 9.30 -16.56 22.32
CA ASN A 452 10.62 -16.24 21.82
C ASN A 452 10.69 -16.34 20.31
N ILE A 453 11.62 -15.58 19.72
CA ILE A 453 12.02 -15.65 18.33
C ILE A 453 13.51 -15.96 18.30
N LEU A 454 13.94 -16.91 17.49
CA LEU A 454 15.35 -17.17 17.26
C LEU A 454 15.90 -16.14 16.27
N VAL A 455 16.83 -15.32 16.70
CA VAL A 455 17.55 -14.35 15.86
C VAL A 455 18.97 -14.87 15.65
N ASN A 456 19.33 -15.24 14.43
CA ASN A 456 20.61 -15.88 14.11
C ASN A 456 20.92 -17.07 15.04
N GLY A 457 19.91 -17.89 15.34
CA GLY A 457 20.01 -19.05 16.22
C GLY A 457 20.03 -18.73 17.73
N LYS A 458 19.94 -17.47 18.13
CA LYS A 458 19.87 -17.06 19.54
C LYS A 458 18.43 -16.74 19.92
N SER A 459 17.96 -17.33 21.01
CA SER A 459 16.61 -17.05 21.54
C SER A 459 16.54 -15.62 22.09
N VAL A 460 15.58 -14.85 21.58
CA VAL A 460 15.25 -13.49 22.01
C VAL A 460 13.78 -13.47 22.41
N LYS A 461 13.44 -12.81 23.51
CA LYS A 461 12.05 -12.65 23.93
C LYS A 461 11.28 -11.88 22.87
N ALA A 462 10.16 -12.42 22.41
CA ALA A 462 9.30 -11.77 21.43
C ALA A 462 8.54 -10.59 22.04
N GLU A 463 8.48 -9.51 21.31
CA GLU A 463 7.48 -8.45 21.56
C GLU A 463 6.15 -8.82 20.88
N LYS A 464 5.05 -8.26 21.36
CA LYS A 464 3.71 -8.61 20.86
C LYS A 464 2.89 -7.35 20.56
N ARG A 465 2.13 -7.38 19.49
CA ARG A 465 1.08 -6.41 19.20
C ARG A 465 -0.15 -7.10 18.61
N THR A 466 -1.26 -6.37 18.57
CA THR A 466 -2.50 -6.84 17.95
C THR A 466 -2.73 -6.07 16.65
N ASP A 467 -3.12 -6.78 15.60
CA ASP A 467 -3.50 -6.16 14.33
C ASP A 467 -4.95 -5.64 14.34
N ALA A 468 -5.38 -5.06 13.22
CA ALA A 468 -6.73 -4.51 13.06
C ALA A 468 -7.84 -5.57 13.14
N MET A 469 -7.52 -6.85 12.93
CA MET A 469 -8.46 -7.98 13.01
C MET A 469 -8.49 -8.62 14.39
N GLY A 470 -7.70 -8.11 15.35
CA GLY A 470 -7.58 -8.65 16.70
C GLY A 470 -6.65 -9.86 16.81
N ALA A 471 -5.90 -10.19 15.76
CA ALA A 471 -4.93 -11.28 15.79
C ALA A 471 -3.62 -10.83 16.43
N THR A 472 -2.98 -11.72 17.20
CA THR A 472 -1.68 -11.46 17.80
C THR A 472 -0.57 -11.60 16.77
N ILE A 473 0.34 -10.64 16.76
CA ILE A 473 1.59 -10.65 16.01
C ILE A 473 2.74 -10.62 17.02
N SER A 474 3.63 -11.60 16.93
CA SER A 474 4.89 -11.62 17.69
C SER A 474 6.03 -11.16 16.79
N TYR A 475 6.96 -10.34 17.31
CA TYR A 475 8.07 -9.81 16.51
C TYR A 475 9.35 -9.64 17.32
N ALA A 476 10.47 -9.55 16.60
CA ALA A 476 11.75 -9.15 17.12
C ALA A 476 12.32 -7.99 16.27
N GLU A 477 12.96 -7.02 16.92
CA GLU A 477 13.69 -5.95 16.25
C GLU A 477 15.18 -6.29 16.15
N VAL A 478 15.73 -6.20 14.94
CA VAL A 478 17.12 -6.49 14.63
C VAL A 478 17.73 -5.29 13.92
N LYS A 479 18.79 -4.72 14.48
CA LYS A 479 19.56 -3.68 13.80
C LYS A 479 20.48 -4.32 12.77
N LEU A 480 20.47 -3.77 11.56
CA LEU A 480 21.30 -4.24 10.46
C LEU A 480 22.00 -3.04 9.82
N ASP A 481 23.31 -3.06 9.88
CA ASP A 481 24.14 -2.15 9.11
C ASP A 481 24.06 -2.47 7.62
N LYS A 482 24.49 -1.54 6.78
CA LYS A 482 24.57 -1.77 5.34
C LYS A 482 25.47 -2.97 5.03
N GLY A 483 24.96 -3.91 4.25
CA GLY A 483 25.60 -5.18 3.89
C GLY A 483 25.42 -6.29 4.93
N GLU A 484 24.75 -6.01 6.05
CA GLU A 484 24.45 -7.03 7.04
C GLU A 484 23.18 -7.80 6.73
N ARG A 485 23.14 -9.03 7.19
CA ARG A 485 21.98 -9.91 7.11
C ARG A 485 21.66 -10.54 8.45
N ALA A 486 20.39 -10.81 8.64
CA ALA A 486 19.94 -11.63 9.76
C ALA A 486 18.83 -12.59 9.33
N CYS A 487 18.62 -13.58 10.19
CA CYS A 487 17.57 -14.56 10.07
C CYS A 487 16.79 -14.63 11.38
N CYS A 488 15.46 -14.68 11.26
CA CYS A 488 14.54 -14.87 12.37
C CYS A 488 13.62 -16.05 12.11
N CYS A 489 13.36 -16.86 13.14
CA CYS A 489 12.35 -17.90 13.04
C CYS A 489 11.61 -18.12 14.36
N VAL A 490 10.41 -18.68 14.25
CA VAL A 490 9.55 -19.11 15.36
C VAL A 490 9.42 -20.63 15.36
N GLU A 491 9.31 -21.23 16.56
CA GLU A 491 9.18 -22.67 16.78
C GLU A 491 7.70 -23.10 16.89
#